data_0a8845ca4eb2d6da2c61b356efdb1011
#
_entry.id   0a8845ca4eb2d6da2c61b356efdb1011
#
_cell.length_a   1.000
_cell.length_b   1.000
_cell.length_c   1.000
_cell.angle_alpha   90.00
_cell.angle_beta   90.00
_cell.angle_gamma   90.00
#
_symmetry.space_group_name_H-M   'P 1'
#
loop_
_entity.id
_entity.type
_entity.pdbx_description
1 polymer ?
#
loop_
_entity_poly.entity_id
_entity_poly.type
_entity_poly.pdbx_seq_one_letter_code
_entity_poly.pdbx_strand_id
1 'polypeptide(L)'
;DTFALMDTDEQELLIRGFSDNEIKEVFDELYVDDAADIVEEMPANVVKRILKNTEPDMRQMINEILKYPEDSAGSLMTTDYISLRPKMTISDAIKRIRRTINEAETIYTCYVTDDNRKLLGYLSVKNLLLAEPNEKVCDIMDKTIICVHTLSDKEDVAKDMNKYDFVTMPVVDDEGRLVGIVTFDDAIDVMQDEATEDIERMAAINPTEESYFKTSDFKHAKNRIFWLLILMLSAAITGTILTKYEDACAAIPALCLLYTSPSPRDKR
;
A
#
# COMPACT_ATOMS: atom_id res chain seq x y z
N ASP A 1 17.55 1.88 2.74
CA ASP A 1 16.49 1.08 3.38
C ASP A 1 16.03 1.64 4.74
N THR A 2 16.93 1.90 5.71
CA THR A 2 16.52 2.37 7.07
C THR A 2 15.83 3.74 7.05
N PHE A 3 16.15 4.59 6.10
CA PHE A 3 15.57 5.93 5.99
C PHE A 3 14.11 5.88 5.52
N ALA A 4 13.77 5.00 4.58
CA ALA A 4 12.40 4.81 4.11
C ALA A 4 11.46 4.28 5.23
N LEU A 5 12.00 3.45 6.14
CA LEU A 5 11.27 2.87 7.27
C LEU A 5 11.09 3.81 8.49
N MET A 6 11.57 5.05 8.40
CA MET A 6 11.42 6.04 9.49
C MET A 6 10.08 6.75 9.38
N ASP A 7 9.60 7.26 10.52
CA ASP A 7 8.41 8.12 10.53
C ASP A 7 8.64 9.43 9.77
N THR A 8 7.60 9.94 9.10
CA THR A 8 7.60 11.17 8.30
C THR A 8 8.19 12.38 9.03
N ASP A 9 7.87 12.57 10.31
CA ASP A 9 8.41 13.65 11.14
C ASP A 9 9.93 13.54 11.34
N GLU A 10 10.43 12.30 11.50
CA GLU A 10 11.85 12.02 11.66
C GLU A 10 12.60 12.18 10.33
N GLN A 11 12.00 11.72 9.24
CA GLN A 11 12.52 11.92 7.89
C GLN A 11 12.61 13.42 7.55
N GLU A 12 11.56 14.21 7.83
CA GLU A 12 11.57 15.65 7.61
C GLU A 12 12.69 16.34 8.40
N LEU A 13 12.87 15.96 9.68
CA LEU A 13 13.92 16.50 10.54
C LEU A 13 15.32 16.20 9.98
N LEU A 14 15.55 14.98 9.52
CA LEU A 14 16.83 14.58 8.92
C LEU A 14 17.08 15.29 7.60
N ILE A 15 16.08 15.35 6.69
CA ILE A 15 16.22 16.04 5.42
C ILE A 15 16.54 17.53 5.63
N ARG A 16 15.97 18.17 6.64
CA ARG A 16 16.29 19.56 6.97
C ARG A 16 17.72 19.75 7.46
N GLY A 17 18.29 18.72 8.13
CA GLY A 17 19.66 18.72 8.62
C GLY A 17 20.70 18.33 7.56
N PHE A 18 20.32 17.58 6.54
CA PHE A 18 21.23 17.13 5.49
C PHE A 18 21.73 18.27 4.60
N SER A 19 22.96 18.13 4.10
CA SER A 19 23.46 18.92 2.99
C SER A 19 22.81 18.50 1.67
N ASP A 20 22.93 19.33 0.63
CA ASP A 20 22.37 19.01 -0.68
C ASP A 20 23.02 17.76 -1.30
N ASN A 21 24.29 17.44 -0.99
CA ASN A 21 24.94 16.23 -1.42
C ASN A 21 24.43 14.98 -0.68
N GLU A 22 24.20 15.07 0.62
CA GLU A 22 23.65 13.96 1.41
C GLU A 22 22.22 13.63 0.96
N ILE A 23 21.40 14.62 0.65
CA ILE A 23 20.07 14.40 0.07
C ILE A 23 20.20 13.63 -1.24
N LYS A 24 21.14 14.06 -2.11
CA LYS A 24 21.35 13.35 -3.38
C LYS A 24 21.74 11.90 -3.16
N GLU A 25 22.73 11.63 -2.31
CA GLU A 25 23.20 10.27 -2.01
C GLU A 25 22.07 9.39 -1.46
N VAL A 26 21.25 9.90 -0.55
CA VAL A 26 20.12 9.14 0.02
C VAL A 26 19.08 8.81 -1.03
N PHE A 27 18.66 9.80 -1.85
CA PHE A 27 17.61 9.58 -2.85
C PHE A 27 18.11 8.80 -4.09
N ASP A 28 19.40 8.79 -4.38
CA ASP A 28 19.98 7.97 -5.45
C ASP A 28 20.09 6.47 -5.05
N GLU A 29 20.00 6.16 -3.74
CA GLU A 29 20.03 4.79 -3.19
C GLU A 29 18.63 4.22 -2.87
N LEU A 30 17.57 5.06 -2.88
CA LEU A 30 16.20 4.64 -2.64
C LEU A 30 15.56 4.07 -3.91
N TYR A 31 14.62 3.14 -3.74
CA TYR A 31 13.72 2.75 -4.81
C TYR A 31 12.75 3.88 -5.15
N VAL A 32 12.17 3.82 -6.35
CA VAL A 32 11.37 4.94 -6.89
C VAL A 32 10.07 5.14 -6.13
N ASP A 33 9.42 4.06 -5.69
CA ASP A 33 8.23 4.03 -4.86
C ASP A 33 8.48 4.65 -3.49
N ASP A 34 9.47 4.15 -2.73
CA ASP A 34 9.90 4.74 -1.45
C ASP A 34 10.18 6.25 -1.57
N ALA A 35 10.87 6.65 -2.65
CA ALA A 35 11.18 8.05 -2.89
C ALA A 35 9.93 8.86 -3.24
N ALA A 36 8.93 8.27 -3.90
CA ALA A 36 7.66 8.92 -4.22
C ALA A 36 6.83 9.11 -2.95
N ASP A 37 6.70 8.09 -2.09
CA ASP A 37 5.97 8.14 -0.83
C ASP A 37 6.56 9.21 0.10
N ILE A 38 7.88 9.24 0.26
CA ILE A 38 8.54 10.30 1.04
C ILE A 38 8.23 11.70 0.49
N VAL A 39 8.22 11.86 -0.84
CA VAL A 39 7.93 13.16 -1.47
C VAL A 39 6.47 13.55 -1.28
N GLU A 40 5.54 12.61 -1.31
CA GLU A 40 4.10 12.86 -1.13
C GLU A 40 3.77 13.35 0.28
N GLU A 41 4.39 12.76 1.29
CA GLU A 41 4.18 13.10 2.69
C GLU A 41 4.91 14.39 3.15
N MET A 42 5.88 14.87 2.38
CA MET A 42 6.73 16.00 2.81
C MET A 42 6.11 17.37 2.52
N PRO A 43 6.38 18.39 3.38
CA PRO A 43 6.00 19.75 3.11
C PRO A 43 6.61 20.31 1.81
N ALA A 44 5.88 21.13 1.07
CA ALA A 44 6.24 21.64 -0.27
C ALA A 44 7.62 22.33 -0.37
N ASN A 45 8.14 22.87 0.74
CA ASN A 45 9.48 23.47 0.78
C ASN A 45 10.58 22.40 0.83
N VAL A 46 10.32 21.26 1.47
CA VAL A 46 11.21 20.08 1.55
C VAL A 46 11.20 19.38 0.21
N VAL A 47 10.02 19.11 -0.37
CA VAL A 47 9.84 18.52 -1.71
C VAL A 47 10.67 19.26 -2.78
N LYS A 48 10.62 20.59 -2.80
CA LYS A 48 11.42 21.40 -3.74
C LYS A 48 12.91 21.18 -3.58
N ARG A 49 13.38 20.99 -2.35
CA ARG A 49 14.79 20.77 -2.06
C ARG A 49 15.22 19.36 -2.49
N ILE A 50 14.39 18.35 -2.21
CA ILE A 50 14.59 16.98 -2.65
C ILE A 50 14.69 16.92 -4.18
N LEU A 51 13.62 17.32 -4.87
CA LEU A 51 13.53 17.24 -6.33
C LEU A 51 14.60 18.09 -7.05
N LYS A 52 15.12 19.13 -6.42
CA LYS A 52 16.23 19.91 -7.00
C LYS A 52 17.54 19.13 -6.99
N ASN A 53 17.77 18.31 -5.95
CA ASN A 53 19.03 17.63 -5.73
C ASN A 53 19.03 16.18 -6.26
N THR A 54 17.86 15.59 -6.50
CA THR A 54 17.70 14.27 -7.11
C THR A 54 18.08 14.26 -8.58
N GLU A 55 18.61 13.14 -9.09
CA GLU A 55 18.96 12.96 -10.50
C GLU A 55 17.75 13.16 -11.43
N PRO A 56 17.98 13.63 -12.68
CA PRO A 56 16.88 13.94 -13.60
C PRO A 56 15.99 12.73 -13.93
N ASP A 57 16.58 11.54 -14.06
CA ASP A 57 15.86 10.30 -14.39
C ASP A 57 14.98 9.85 -13.23
N MET A 58 15.54 9.81 -12.02
CA MET A 58 14.80 9.50 -10.79
C MET A 58 13.66 10.49 -10.55
N ARG A 59 13.93 11.81 -10.72
CA ARG A 59 12.89 12.85 -10.62
C ARG A 59 11.75 12.66 -11.61
N GLN A 60 12.03 12.20 -12.82
CA GLN A 60 11.00 11.92 -13.81
C GLN A 60 10.15 10.73 -13.37
N MET A 61 10.77 9.66 -12.87
CA MET A 61 10.08 8.48 -12.37
C MET A 61 9.18 8.80 -11.16
N ILE A 62 9.69 9.53 -10.17
CA ILE A 62 8.90 10.02 -9.04
C ILE A 62 7.68 10.83 -9.54
N ASN A 63 7.89 11.78 -10.46
CA ASN A 63 6.78 12.57 -11.01
C ASN A 63 5.78 11.73 -11.86
N GLU A 64 6.18 10.58 -12.37
CA GLU A 64 5.27 9.65 -13.06
C GLU A 64 4.41 8.89 -12.07
N ILE A 65 4.97 8.41 -10.96
CA ILE A 65 4.23 7.74 -9.88
C ILE A 65 3.22 8.70 -9.23
N LEU A 66 3.64 9.88 -8.86
CA LEU A 66 2.79 10.91 -8.24
C LEU A 66 1.61 11.41 -9.11
N LYS A 67 1.49 10.95 -10.36
CA LYS A 67 0.30 11.21 -11.19
C LYS A 67 -0.84 10.23 -10.94
N TYR A 68 -0.54 9.07 -10.39
CA TYR A 68 -1.55 8.08 -10.08
C TYR A 68 -2.32 8.48 -8.81
N PRO A 69 -3.58 8.09 -8.67
CA PRO A 69 -4.31 8.26 -7.41
C PRO A 69 -3.62 7.50 -6.28
N GLU A 70 -3.58 8.08 -5.07
CA GLU A 70 -2.96 7.56 -3.87
C GLU A 70 -3.39 6.12 -3.50
N ASP A 71 -4.68 5.79 -3.71
CA ASP A 71 -5.23 4.45 -3.43
C ASP A 71 -5.17 3.51 -4.65
N SER A 72 -4.22 3.69 -5.57
CA SER A 72 -4.13 2.89 -6.78
C SER A 72 -2.89 2.01 -6.82
N ALA A 73 -2.94 0.92 -7.61
CA ALA A 73 -1.76 0.11 -7.91
C ALA A 73 -0.62 0.90 -8.55
N GLY A 74 -0.94 2.00 -9.21
CA GLY A 74 0.04 2.88 -9.84
C GLY A 74 0.85 3.71 -8.85
N SER A 75 0.27 4.09 -7.68
CA SER A 75 1.03 4.77 -6.62
C SER A 75 1.90 3.79 -5.84
N LEU A 76 1.44 2.54 -5.69
CA LEU A 76 2.14 1.50 -4.92
C LEU A 76 3.24 0.79 -5.71
N MET A 77 3.34 0.97 -7.04
CA MET A 77 4.24 0.20 -7.88
C MET A 77 5.64 0.75 -7.91
N THR A 78 6.64 -0.15 -7.91
CA THR A 78 8.00 0.17 -8.30
C THR A 78 8.23 -0.05 -9.81
N THR A 79 9.15 0.72 -10.39
CA THR A 79 9.58 0.54 -11.80
C THR A 79 10.84 -0.32 -11.92
N ASP A 80 11.42 -0.74 -10.80
CA ASP A 80 12.72 -1.41 -10.70
C ASP A 80 12.60 -2.93 -10.82
N TYR A 81 12.08 -3.39 -11.95
CA TYR A 81 11.86 -4.80 -12.25
C TYR A 81 12.73 -5.33 -13.40
N ILE A 82 12.93 -6.64 -13.43
CA ILE A 82 13.68 -7.30 -14.48
C ILE A 82 12.78 -7.67 -15.65
N SER A 83 13.06 -7.08 -16.84
CA SER A 83 12.38 -7.43 -18.08
C SER A 83 13.28 -8.22 -19.01
N LEU A 84 12.76 -9.32 -19.58
CA LEU A 84 13.40 -10.18 -20.56
C LEU A 84 12.69 -10.12 -21.91
N ARG A 85 13.38 -10.48 -22.98
CA ARG A 85 12.79 -10.58 -24.32
C ARG A 85 12.54 -12.03 -24.70
N PRO A 86 11.42 -12.37 -25.37
CA PRO A 86 11.05 -13.75 -25.67
C PRO A 86 12.07 -14.49 -26.53
N LYS A 87 12.81 -13.77 -27.37
CA LYS A 87 13.82 -14.35 -28.30
C LYS A 87 15.21 -14.56 -27.67
N MET A 88 15.42 -14.07 -26.43
CA MET A 88 16.70 -14.24 -25.74
C MET A 88 16.94 -15.73 -25.41
N THR A 89 18.21 -16.13 -25.41
CA THR A 89 18.60 -17.42 -24.82
C THR A 89 18.66 -17.31 -23.30
N ILE A 90 18.54 -18.43 -22.60
CA ILE A 90 18.65 -18.48 -21.14
C ILE A 90 20.01 -17.96 -20.67
N SER A 91 21.08 -18.30 -21.40
CA SER A 91 22.42 -17.76 -21.11
C SER A 91 22.45 -16.22 -21.18
N ASP A 92 21.78 -15.62 -22.15
CA ASP A 92 21.73 -14.15 -22.27
C ASP A 92 20.81 -13.51 -21.25
N ALA A 93 19.71 -14.17 -20.91
CA ALA A 93 18.81 -13.73 -19.83
C ALA A 93 19.57 -13.68 -18.50
N ILE A 94 20.32 -14.72 -18.14
CA ILE A 94 21.14 -14.74 -16.92
C ILE A 94 22.21 -13.63 -16.92
N LYS A 95 22.86 -13.38 -18.08
CA LYS A 95 23.82 -12.27 -18.19
C LYS A 95 23.14 -10.91 -17.99
N ARG A 96 21.92 -10.75 -18.52
CA ARG A 96 21.14 -9.52 -18.32
C ARG A 96 20.79 -9.33 -16.85
N ILE A 97 20.23 -10.36 -16.20
CA ILE A 97 19.89 -10.33 -14.76
C ILE A 97 21.12 -9.91 -13.93
N ARG A 98 22.28 -10.52 -14.18
CA ARG A 98 23.53 -10.19 -13.45
C ARG A 98 23.98 -8.74 -13.61
N ARG A 99 23.59 -8.05 -14.68
CA ARG A 99 23.93 -6.64 -14.89
C ARG A 99 22.96 -5.69 -14.20
N THR A 100 21.69 -6.08 -14.11
CA THR A 100 20.61 -5.24 -13.56
C THR A 100 20.23 -5.63 -12.12
N ILE A 101 20.87 -6.62 -11.52
CA ILE A 101 20.53 -7.16 -10.21
C ILE A 101 20.60 -6.12 -9.08
N ASN A 102 21.49 -5.13 -9.20
CA ASN A 102 21.67 -4.09 -8.19
C ASN A 102 20.66 -2.93 -8.35
N GLU A 103 19.99 -2.87 -9.49
CA GLU A 103 18.99 -1.85 -9.81
C GLU A 103 17.57 -2.39 -9.67
N ALA A 104 17.42 -3.71 -9.52
CA ALA A 104 16.13 -4.37 -9.44
C ALA A 104 15.79 -4.66 -7.99
N GLU A 105 14.61 -4.28 -7.56
CA GLU A 105 14.09 -4.51 -6.23
C GLU A 105 13.96 -6.01 -5.90
N THR A 106 13.54 -6.79 -6.89
CA THR A 106 13.48 -8.24 -6.74
C THR A 106 13.96 -8.99 -7.97
N ILE A 107 14.57 -10.16 -7.75
CA ILE A 107 15.03 -11.07 -8.81
C ILE A 107 14.18 -12.33 -8.93
N TYR A 108 13.28 -12.58 -7.98
CA TYR A 108 12.53 -13.85 -7.92
C TYR A 108 11.66 -14.09 -9.14
N THR A 109 11.12 -13.02 -9.71
CA THR A 109 10.26 -13.04 -10.88
C THR A 109 10.82 -12.11 -11.96
N CYS A 110 11.04 -12.63 -13.16
CA CYS A 110 11.44 -11.86 -14.34
C CYS A 110 10.27 -11.82 -15.31
N TYR A 111 9.92 -10.64 -15.80
CA TYR A 111 8.78 -10.48 -16.71
C TYR A 111 9.25 -10.50 -18.16
N VAL A 112 8.47 -11.13 -19.02
CA VAL A 112 8.77 -11.23 -20.45
C VAL A 112 7.88 -10.26 -21.22
N THR A 113 8.51 -9.32 -21.92
CA THR A 113 7.80 -8.29 -22.67
C THR A 113 8.23 -8.27 -24.13
N ASP A 114 7.32 -7.84 -25.02
CA ASP A 114 7.67 -7.57 -26.43
C ASP A 114 8.41 -6.24 -26.60
N ASP A 115 8.66 -5.86 -27.85
CA ASP A 115 9.38 -4.61 -28.18
C ASP A 115 8.57 -3.35 -27.81
N ASN A 116 7.24 -3.47 -27.66
CA ASN A 116 6.34 -2.41 -27.21
C ASN A 116 6.06 -2.45 -25.70
N ARG A 117 6.87 -3.19 -24.93
CA ARG A 117 6.70 -3.41 -23.48
C ARG A 117 5.42 -4.19 -23.10
N LYS A 118 4.68 -4.77 -24.04
CA LYS A 118 3.50 -5.55 -23.73
C LYS A 118 3.89 -6.81 -22.97
N LEU A 119 3.20 -7.08 -21.88
CA LEU A 119 3.45 -8.23 -21.03
C LEU A 119 3.02 -9.53 -21.73
N LEU A 120 3.95 -10.47 -21.91
CA LEU A 120 3.75 -11.75 -22.61
C LEU A 120 3.79 -12.95 -21.69
N GLY A 121 4.53 -12.89 -20.59
CA GLY A 121 4.74 -13.98 -19.67
C GLY A 121 5.66 -13.58 -18.52
N TYR A 122 5.92 -14.53 -17.66
CA TYR A 122 6.91 -14.39 -16.61
C TYR A 122 7.76 -15.65 -16.45
N LEU A 123 8.88 -15.50 -15.79
CA LEU A 123 9.82 -16.57 -15.47
C LEU A 123 10.29 -16.41 -14.03
N SER A 124 10.21 -17.47 -13.25
CA SER A 124 10.89 -17.50 -11.96
C SER A 124 12.39 -17.77 -12.15
N VAL A 125 13.22 -17.21 -11.26
CA VAL A 125 14.66 -17.54 -11.24
C VAL A 125 14.90 -19.05 -11.12
N LYS A 126 14.03 -19.76 -10.41
CA LYS A 126 14.04 -21.24 -10.34
C LYS A 126 13.97 -21.88 -11.73
N ASN A 127 13.06 -21.41 -12.58
CA ASN A 127 12.91 -21.95 -13.94
C ASN A 127 14.14 -21.62 -14.81
N LEU A 128 14.68 -20.42 -14.66
CA LEU A 128 15.91 -20.01 -15.37
C LEU A 128 17.12 -20.87 -14.99
N LEU A 129 17.24 -21.26 -13.71
CA LEU A 129 18.36 -22.10 -13.25
C LEU A 129 18.22 -23.58 -13.66
N LEU A 130 17.01 -24.06 -13.93
CA LEU A 130 16.75 -25.43 -14.37
C LEU A 130 16.81 -25.60 -15.89
N ALA A 131 16.68 -24.52 -16.64
CA ALA A 131 16.63 -24.55 -18.11
C ALA A 131 18.01 -24.69 -18.75
N GLU A 132 18.04 -25.25 -19.96
CA GLU A 132 19.26 -25.38 -20.73
C GLU A 132 19.75 -24.01 -21.26
N PRO A 133 21.05 -23.73 -21.28
CA PRO A 133 21.60 -22.42 -21.66
C PRO A 133 21.18 -21.92 -23.06
N ASN A 134 20.91 -22.82 -23.99
CA ASN A 134 20.56 -22.52 -25.38
C ASN A 134 19.03 -22.45 -25.62
N GLU A 135 18.21 -22.81 -24.65
CA GLU A 135 16.76 -22.65 -24.75
C GLU A 135 16.37 -21.17 -24.81
N LYS A 136 15.21 -20.90 -25.38
CA LYS A 136 14.70 -19.53 -25.46
C LYS A 136 13.75 -19.24 -24.31
N VAL A 137 13.75 -17.99 -23.88
CA VAL A 137 12.83 -17.49 -22.86
C VAL A 137 11.36 -17.79 -23.19
N CYS A 138 10.93 -17.63 -24.46
CA CYS A 138 9.57 -17.92 -24.90
C CYS A 138 9.14 -19.39 -24.78
N ASP A 139 10.08 -20.31 -24.69
CA ASP A 139 9.79 -21.76 -24.65
C ASP A 139 9.54 -22.25 -23.20
N ILE A 140 10.10 -21.54 -22.22
CA ILE A 140 10.03 -21.89 -20.81
C ILE A 140 9.21 -20.91 -19.96
N MET A 141 8.80 -19.74 -20.51
CA MET A 141 8.00 -18.75 -19.77
C MET A 141 6.58 -19.28 -19.49
N ASP A 142 6.04 -18.90 -18.36
CA ASP A 142 4.62 -19.08 -18.09
C ASP A 142 3.85 -17.93 -18.77
N LYS A 143 2.80 -18.31 -19.50
CA LYS A 143 1.92 -17.37 -20.22
C LYS A 143 0.65 -17.05 -19.46
N THR A 144 0.39 -17.77 -18.37
CA THR A 144 -0.76 -17.55 -17.51
C THR A 144 -0.43 -16.46 -16.51
N ILE A 145 -0.64 -15.21 -16.88
CA ILE A 145 -0.26 -14.07 -16.07
C ILE A 145 -1.51 -13.50 -15.41
N ILE A 146 -1.42 -13.31 -14.10
CA ILE A 146 -2.33 -12.44 -13.37
C ILE A 146 -1.63 -11.10 -13.25
N CYS A 147 -2.27 -10.03 -13.68
CA CYS A 147 -1.77 -8.66 -13.64
C CYS A 147 -2.88 -7.73 -13.18
N VAL A 148 -2.52 -6.57 -12.67
CA VAL A 148 -3.44 -5.51 -12.27
C VAL A 148 -3.23 -4.28 -13.14
N HIS A 149 -4.25 -3.43 -13.24
CA HIS A 149 -4.15 -2.17 -13.96
C HIS A 149 -3.66 -1.06 -13.03
N THR A 150 -3.01 -0.04 -13.59
CA THR A 150 -2.50 1.11 -12.83
C THR A 150 -3.54 1.80 -11.94
N LEU A 151 -4.81 1.77 -12.33
CA LEU A 151 -5.91 2.37 -11.57
C LEU A 151 -6.70 1.36 -10.72
N SER A 152 -6.20 0.14 -10.57
CA SER A 152 -6.80 -0.84 -9.65
C SER A 152 -6.59 -0.37 -8.21
N ASP A 153 -7.58 -0.62 -7.35
CA ASP A 153 -7.53 -0.29 -5.93
C ASP A 153 -6.40 -1.07 -5.24
N LYS A 154 -5.58 -0.39 -4.43
CA LYS A 154 -4.42 -0.99 -3.73
C LYS A 154 -4.83 -2.09 -2.76
N GLU A 155 -5.99 -1.96 -2.10
CA GLU A 155 -6.53 -2.98 -1.20
C GLU A 155 -6.88 -4.27 -1.94
N ASP A 156 -7.50 -4.14 -3.13
CA ASP A 156 -7.83 -5.29 -3.99
C ASP A 156 -6.56 -5.98 -4.50
N VAL A 157 -5.52 -5.22 -4.84
CA VAL A 157 -4.20 -5.75 -5.24
C VAL A 157 -3.58 -6.54 -4.11
N ALA A 158 -3.53 -5.98 -2.90
CA ALA A 158 -2.98 -6.65 -1.73
C ALA A 158 -3.75 -7.93 -1.37
N LYS A 159 -5.09 -7.91 -1.47
CA LYS A 159 -5.94 -9.10 -1.27
C LYS A 159 -5.67 -10.18 -2.32
N ASP A 160 -5.51 -9.82 -3.59
CA ASP A 160 -5.21 -10.77 -4.65
C ASP A 160 -3.81 -11.35 -4.51
N MET A 161 -2.80 -10.57 -4.13
CA MET A 161 -1.46 -11.06 -3.84
C MET A 161 -1.45 -12.08 -2.71
N ASN A 162 -2.12 -11.78 -1.60
CA ASN A 162 -2.25 -12.70 -0.47
C ASN A 162 -3.04 -13.98 -0.82
N LYS A 163 -4.08 -13.87 -1.64
CA LYS A 163 -4.93 -15.01 -2.06
C LYS A 163 -4.22 -15.99 -2.97
N TYR A 164 -3.32 -15.49 -3.82
CA TYR A 164 -2.61 -16.30 -4.81
C TYR A 164 -1.15 -16.59 -4.42
N ASP A 165 -0.72 -16.17 -3.23
CA ASP A 165 0.65 -16.31 -2.71
C ASP A 165 1.71 -15.70 -3.66
N PHE A 166 1.41 -14.53 -4.24
CA PHE A 166 2.33 -13.84 -5.13
C PHE A 166 3.36 -13.03 -4.34
N VAL A 167 4.62 -13.18 -4.72
CA VAL A 167 5.73 -12.35 -4.20
C VAL A 167 5.78 -11.00 -4.89
N THR A 168 5.37 -10.96 -6.17
CA THR A 168 5.28 -9.74 -6.97
C THR A 168 4.10 -9.80 -7.91
N MET A 169 3.43 -8.67 -8.13
CA MET A 169 2.29 -8.52 -9.03
C MET A 169 2.64 -7.52 -10.15
N PRO A 170 2.57 -7.92 -11.41
CA PRO A 170 2.83 -6.98 -12.51
C PRO A 170 1.67 -6.01 -12.71
N VAL A 171 2.02 -4.73 -12.85
CA VAL A 171 1.10 -3.64 -13.12
C VAL A 171 1.18 -3.26 -14.60
N VAL A 172 0.02 -3.19 -15.26
CA VAL A 172 -0.07 -2.88 -16.68
C VAL A 172 -0.94 -1.65 -16.92
N ASP A 173 -0.64 -0.94 -18.01
CA ASP A 173 -1.50 0.15 -18.49
C ASP A 173 -2.71 -0.38 -19.31
N ASP A 174 -3.55 0.54 -19.82
CA ASP A 174 -4.73 0.19 -20.60
C ASP A 174 -4.41 -0.54 -21.92
N GLU A 175 -3.17 -0.41 -22.45
CA GLU A 175 -2.71 -1.13 -23.63
C GLU A 175 -2.08 -2.50 -23.30
N GLY A 176 -1.98 -2.86 -22.03
CA GLY A 176 -1.39 -4.09 -21.53
C GLY A 176 0.14 -4.06 -21.53
N ARG A 177 0.75 -2.86 -21.47
CA ARG A 177 2.20 -2.70 -21.32
C ARG A 177 2.56 -2.75 -19.84
N LEU A 178 3.62 -3.46 -19.54
CA LEU A 178 4.17 -3.51 -18.19
C LEU A 178 4.77 -2.14 -17.82
N VAL A 179 4.23 -1.52 -16.79
CA VAL A 179 4.66 -0.21 -16.28
C VAL A 179 5.42 -0.32 -14.96
N GLY A 180 5.06 -1.27 -14.12
CA GLY A 180 5.69 -1.50 -12.82
C GLY A 180 5.36 -2.87 -12.25
N ILE A 181 5.76 -3.08 -11.02
CA ILE A 181 5.40 -4.24 -10.20
C ILE A 181 5.03 -3.75 -8.80
N VAL A 182 4.14 -4.46 -8.13
CA VAL A 182 3.90 -4.31 -6.68
C VAL A 182 4.57 -5.47 -5.97
N THR A 183 5.26 -5.21 -4.90
CA THR A 183 5.95 -6.23 -4.09
C THR A 183 5.06 -6.73 -2.95
N PHE A 184 5.45 -7.83 -2.33
CA PHE A 184 4.64 -8.43 -1.26
C PHE A 184 4.75 -7.67 0.05
N ASP A 185 5.88 -7.04 0.34
CA ASP A 185 6.11 -6.17 1.49
C ASP A 185 5.18 -4.96 1.47
N ASP A 186 5.11 -4.22 0.34
CA ASP A 186 4.17 -3.11 0.18
C ASP A 186 2.71 -3.56 0.31
N ALA A 187 2.40 -4.73 -0.26
CA ALA A 187 1.06 -5.31 -0.11
C ALA A 187 0.71 -5.66 1.35
N ILE A 188 1.68 -6.08 2.17
CA ILE A 188 1.47 -6.31 3.61
C ILE A 188 1.19 -4.99 4.32
N ASP A 189 1.93 -3.93 4.01
CA ASP A 189 1.76 -2.63 4.64
C ASP A 189 0.37 -2.06 4.34
N VAL A 190 -0.07 -2.11 3.08
CA VAL A 190 -1.46 -1.78 2.71
C VAL A 190 -2.48 -2.59 3.50
N MET A 191 -2.28 -3.91 3.66
CA MET A 191 -3.21 -4.75 4.43
C MET A 191 -3.26 -4.39 5.92
N GLN A 192 -2.15 -3.94 6.50
CA GLN A 192 -2.08 -3.51 7.90
C GLN A 192 -2.78 -2.17 8.11
N ASP A 193 -2.58 -1.23 7.18
CA ASP A 193 -3.20 0.08 7.20
C ASP A 193 -4.72 -0.03 7.04
N GLU A 194 -5.20 -0.80 6.08
CA GLU A 194 -6.62 -1.08 5.89
C GLU A 194 -7.25 -1.77 7.11
N ALA A 195 -6.55 -2.76 7.70
CA ALA A 195 -7.04 -3.42 8.91
C ALA A 195 -7.13 -2.43 10.09
N THR A 196 -6.20 -1.50 10.20
CA THR A 196 -6.20 -0.44 11.22
C THR A 196 -7.35 0.53 10.98
N GLU A 197 -7.55 0.97 9.74
CA GLU A 197 -8.66 1.84 9.34
C GLU A 197 -10.02 1.19 9.62
N ASP A 198 -10.18 -0.08 9.30
CA ASP A 198 -11.39 -0.84 9.57
C ASP A 198 -11.69 -0.93 11.08
N ILE A 199 -10.66 -1.14 11.91
CA ILE A 199 -10.82 -1.13 13.38
C ILE A 199 -11.23 0.26 13.88
N GLU A 200 -10.64 1.32 13.35
CA GLU A 200 -10.98 2.69 13.70
C GLU A 200 -12.43 3.03 13.29
N ARG A 201 -12.83 2.65 12.09
CA ARG A 201 -14.22 2.79 11.62
C ARG A 201 -15.22 2.01 12.48
N MET A 202 -14.90 0.77 12.87
CA MET A 202 -15.73 -0.02 13.80
C MET A 202 -15.83 0.61 15.18
N ALA A 203 -14.78 1.28 15.64
CA ALA A 203 -14.76 2.03 16.90
C ALA A 203 -15.43 3.42 16.77
N ALA A 204 -16.00 3.75 15.60
CA ALA A 204 -16.58 5.06 15.27
C ALA A 204 -15.59 6.23 15.48
N ILE A 205 -14.34 5.99 15.15
CA ILE A 205 -13.26 6.98 15.07
C ILE A 205 -13.10 7.35 13.59
N ASN A 206 -12.93 8.62 13.26
CA ASN A 206 -12.52 8.98 11.93
C ASN A 206 -11.06 8.54 11.73
N PRO A 207 -10.75 7.77 10.68
CA PRO A 207 -9.40 7.35 10.41
C PRO A 207 -8.41 8.52 10.34
N THR A 208 -7.20 8.29 10.79
CA THR A 208 -6.10 9.26 10.72
C THR A 208 -4.84 8.51 10.31
N GLU A 209 -4.09 9.07 9.38
CA GLU A 209 -2.79 8.55 8.93
C GLU A 209 -1.72 8.55 10.04
N GLU A 210 -1.94 9.33 11.10
CA GLU A 210 -1.01 9.38 12.23
C GLU A 210 -1.19 8.18 13.17
N SER A 211 -0.10 7.58 13.61
CA SER A 211 -0.08 6.52 14.63
C SER A 211 -0.85 6.96 15.89
N TYR A 212 -1.67 6.06 16.44
CA TYR A 212 -2.51 6.29 17.63
C TYR A 212 -1.74 6.91 18.80
N PHE A 213 -0.50 6.48 19.03
CA PHE A 213 0.32 6.97 20.14
C PHE A 213 0.94 8.37 19.89
N LYS A 214 1.01 8.82 18.62
CA LYS A 214 1.55 10.14 18.26
C LYS A 214 0.48 11.22 18.18
N THR A 215 -0.77 10.82 17.95
CA THR A 215 -1.89 11.75 17.84
C THR A 215 -2.21 12.37 19.20
N SER A 216 -2.33 13.70 19.25
CA SER A 216 -2.65 14.40 20.50
C SER A 216 -4.04 14.05 21.03
N ASP A 217 -4.21 14.01 22.37
CA ASP A 217 -5.50 13.73 23.04
C ASP A 217 -6.64 14.62 22.52
N PHE A 218 -6.34 15.86 22.15
CA PHE A 218 -7.32 16.79 21.61
C PHE A 218 -7.79 16.40 20.20
N LYS A 219 -6.89 15.86 19.36
CA LYS A 219 -7.23 15.38 18.00
C LYS A 219 -8.07 14.11 18.11
N HIS A 220 -7.73 13.19 19.01
CA HIS A 220 -8.57 12.02 19.33
C HIS A 220 -9.97 12.41 19.80
N ALA A 221 -10.08 13.40 20.70
CA ALA A 221 -11.37 13.91 21.15
C ALA A 221 -12.18 14.49 20.00
N LYS A 222 -11.56 15.26 19.11
CA LYS A 222 -12.20 15.85 17.92
C LYS A 222 -12.73 14.79 16.97
N ASN A 223 -11.97 13.73 16.71
CA ASN A 223 -12.35 12.65 15.80
C ASN A 223 -13.53 11.82 16.33
N ARG A 224 -13.75 11.81 17.67
CA ARG A 224 -14.86 11.10 18.31
C ARG A 224 -16.06 11.98 18.63
N ILE A 225 -15.93 13.30 18.64
CA ILE A 225 -16.96 14.21 19.14
C ILE A 225 -18.27 14.11 18.35
N PHE A 226 -18.17 13.92 17.04
CA PHE A 226 -19.35 13.80 16.19
C PHE A 226 -20.20 12.58 16.55
N TRP A 227 -19.57 11.44 16.76
CA TRP A 227 -20.23 10.21 17.17
C TRP A 227 -20.81 10.33 18.58
N LEU A 228 -20.06 10.91 19.51
CA LEU A 228 -20.52 11.15 20.88
C LEU A 228 -21.76 12.06 20.93
N LEU A 229 -21.82 13.07 20.06
CA LEU A 229 -23.00 13.95 19.94
C LEU A 229 -24.22 13.18 19.42
N ILE A 230 -24.07 12.29 18.46
CA ILE A 230 -25.16 11.43 17.97
C ILE A 230 -25.64 10.52 19.07
N LEU A 231 -24.74 9.88 19.82
CA LEU A 231 -25.10 9.03 20.97
C LEU A 231 -25.82 9.82 22.09
N MET A 232 -25.33 11.03 22.39
CA MET A 232 -25.96 11.91 23.37
C MET A 232 -27.37 12.30 22.96
N LEU A 233 -27.56 12.66 21.67
CA LEU A 233 -28.88 12.99 21.13
C LEU A 233 -29.82 11.78 21.17
N SER A 234 -29.34 10.61 20.80
CA SER A 234 -30.08 9.36 20.85
C SER A 234 -30.49 9.02 22.29
N ALA A 235 -29.58 9.17 23.26
CA ALA A 235 -29.85 8.97 24.68
C ALA A 235 -30.90 9.95 25.22
N ALA A 236 -30.83 11.23 24.81
CA ALA A 236 -31.81 12.26 25.19
C ALA A 236 -33.20 11.94 24.63
N ILE A 237 -33.30 11.49 23.38
CA ILE A 237 -34.58 11.08 22.76
C ILE A 237 -35.15 9.86 23.50
N THR A 238 -34.30 8.85 23.74
CA THR A 238 -34.69 7.63 24.44
C THR A 238 -35.17 7.96 25.87
N GLY A 239 -34.41 8.81 26.58
CA GLY A 239 -34.81 9.28 27.94
C GLY A 239 -36.15 9.99 27.95
N THR A 240 -36.40 10.89 27.00
CA THR A 240 -37.70 11.59 26.90
C THR A 240 -38.86 10.63 26.59
N ILE A 241 -38.64 9.64 25.75
CA ILE A 241 -39.65 8.61 25.46
C ILE A 241 -39.93 7.77 26.72
N LEU A 242 -38.90 7.29 27.42
CA LEU A 242 -39.02 6.51 28.63
C LEU A 242 -39.81 7.29 29.71
N THR A 243 -39.45 8.55 29.95
CA THR A 243 -40.14 9.39 30.95
C THR A 243 -41.60 9.61 30.57
N LYS A 244 -41.90 9.79 29.28
CA LYS A 244 -43.31 9.98 28.84
C LYS A 244 -44.17 8.74 28.98
N TYR A 245 -43.58 7.55 28.94
CA TYR A 245 -44.28 6.27 29.04
C TYR A 245 -44.01 5.53 30.36
N GLU A 246 -43.48 6.22 31.37
CA GLU A 246 -43.13 5.65 32.68
C GLU A 246 -44.31 4.95 33.34
N ASP A 247 -45.48 5.58 33.32
CA ASP A 247 -46.72 4.99 33.88
C ASP A 247 -47.13 3.71 33.13
N ALA A 248 -46.97 3.67 31.81
CA ALA A 248 -47.28 2.48 31.01
C ALA A 248 -46.27 1.36 31.24
N CYS A 249 -45.00 1.68 31.41
CA CYS A 249 -43.96 0.71 31.75
C CYS A 249 -44.12 0.14 33.17
N ALA A 250 -44.55 0.97 34.13
CA ALA A 250 -44.86 0.54 35.49
C ALA A 250 -46.08 -0.40 35.56
N ALA A 251 -47.06 -0.22 34.64
CA ALA A 251 -48.26 -1.06 34.55
C ALA A 251 -48.00 -2.47 33.98
N ILE A 252 -46.84 -2.66 33.27
CA ILE A 252 -46.46 -3.94 32.62
C ILE A 252 -45.10 -4.41 33.13
N PRO A 253 -45.02 -5.08 34.31
CA PRO A 253 -43.74 -5.54 34.87
C PRO A 253 -42.94 -6.48 33.97
N ALA A 254 -43.61 -7.18 33.03
CA ALA A 254 -42.99 -8.06 32.06
C ALA A 254 -42.03 -7.31 31.08
N LEU A 255 -42.28 -6.00 30.86
CA LEU A 255 -41.42 -5.17 30.02
C LEU A 255 -40.05 -4.87 30.68
N CYS A 256 -40.03 -4.71 32.00
CA CYS A 256 -38.83 -4.56 32.81
C CYS A 256 -37.95 -5.82 32.78
N LEU A 257 -38.57 -7.01 32.78
CA LEU A 257 -37.84 -8.29 32.68
C LEU A 257 -37.17 -8.51 31.33
N LEU A 258 -37.73 -7.94 30.26
CA LEU A 258 -37.10 -8.02 28.91
C LEU A 258 -35.80 -7.23 28.85
N TYR A 259 -35.72 -6.11 29.59
CA TYR A 259 -34.52 -5.24 29.63
C TYR A 259 -33.49 -5.68 30.69
N THR A 260 -33.92 -6.39 31.73
CA THR A 260 -33.06 -6.84 32.84
C THR A 260 -32.76 -8.33 32.81
N SER A 261 -33.17 -9.04 31.73
CA SER A 261 -32.84 -10.46 31.57
C SER A 261 -31.35 -10.63 31.50
N PRO A 262 -30.71 -11.34 32.44
CA PRO A 262 -29.28 -11.55 32.44
C PRO A 262 -28.88 -12.25 31.15
N SER A 263 -27.83 -11.74 30.49
CA SER A 263 -27.24 -12.35 29.30
C SER A 263 -26.92 -13.83 29.60
N PRO A 264 -27.08 -14.75 28.65
CA PRO A 264 -26.61 -16.15 28.79
C PRO A 264 -25.13 -16.27 29.21
N ARG A 265 -24.36 -15.19 29.11
CA ARG A 265 -22.94 -15.13 29.56
C ARG A 265 -22.79 -14.94 31.09
N ASP A 266 -23.80 -14.43 31.79
CA ASP A 266 -23.73 -14.17 33.25
C ASP A 266 -24.02 -15.41 34.08
N LYS A 267 -24.26 -16.57 33.46
CA LYS A 267 -24.53 -17.85 34.11
C LYS A 267 -23.33 -18.82 34.11
N ARG A 268 -22.09 -18.30 34.00
CA ARG A 268 -20.89 -19.14 34.18
C ARG A 268 -20.07 -18.66 35.35
#